data_5b08d82100e3f7ad0061e8736a831a15
#
_entry.id   5b08d82100e3f7ad0061e8736a831a15
#
_cell.length_a   1.000
_cell.length_b   1.000
_cell.length_c   1.000
_cell.angle_alpha   90.00
_cell.angle_beta   90.00
_cell.angle_gamma   90.00
#
_symmetry.space_group_name_H-M   'P 1'
#
loop_
_entity.id
_entity.type
_entity.pdbx_description
1 polymer ?
#
loop_
_entity_poly.entity_id
_entity_poly.type
_entity_poly.pdbx_seq_one_letter_code
_entity_poly.pdbx_strand_id
1 'polypeptide(L)'
;MNLTEIKNAVKAQFPALQAVPTRFRAYQLGNAGASFSYFDGKTFTKIEARLTDTSRPSLIEELRVNKRTRIDTLHITSWDRDHCNHSELLEILQTWMPIRVEYPGYEPSTECGKACKVAIEKYCAKVADRKGVAITPTYIKSLNPSAHYGYRDVVYHPKTLVEKANDNSTVKLFRTGCFNVLSLGDVESEGIAALLKACKTACNEIDILILPHHGADNGFLTGDLLDELKPKLAVCAANNSNQYGHPAPMIRALLNSRGIHVA
;
A
#
# COMPACT_ATOMS: atom_id res chain seq x y z
N MET A 1 -18.02 39.46 -12.93
CA MET A 1 -17.77 38.29 -12.02
C MET A 1 -16.27 38.19 -11.83
N ASN A 2 -15.79 38.28 -10.61
CA ASN A 2 -14.34 38.15 -10.34
C ASN A 2 -13.93 36.69 -10.24
N LEU A 3 -12.60 36.43 -10.23
CA LEU A 3 -12.04 35.07 -10.23
C LEU A 3 -12.51 34.22 -9.04
N THR A 4 -12.78 34.86 -7.90
CA THR A 4 -13.28 34.20 -6.68
C THR A 4 -14.75 33.79 -6.84
N GLU A 5 -15.57 34.61 -7.45
CA GLU A 5 -16.97 34.30 -7.76
C GLU A 5 -17.09 33.17 -8.77
N ILE A 6 -16.22 33.15 -9.79
CA ILE A 6 -16.13 32.04 -10.76
C ILE A 6 -15.73 30.73 -10.06
N LYS A 7 -14.69 30.77 -9.23
CA LYS A 7 -14.26 29.58 -8.45
C LYS A 7 -15.34 29.05 -7.53
N ASN A 8 -16.09 29.92 -6.87
CA ASN A 8 -17.17 29.53 -5.98
C ASN A 8 -18.38 28.98 -6.73
N ALA A 9 -18.72 29.55 -7.88
CA ALA A 9 -19.79 29.04 -8.75
C ALA A 9 -19.43 27.65 -9.32
N VAL A 10 -18.19 27.45 -9.76
CA VAL A 10 -17.70 26.15 -10.23
C VAL A 10 -17.70 25.14 -9.10
N LYS A 11 -17.27 25.48 -7.89
CA LYS A 11 -17.33 24.59 -6.72
C LYS A 11 -18.76 24.20 -6.34
N ALA A 12 -19.70 25.13 -6.43
CA ALA A 12 -21.12 24.85 -6.13
C ALA A 12 -21.75 23.92 -7.17
N GLN A 13 -21.37 24.10 -8.44
CA GLN A 13 -21.93 23.32 -9.55
C GLN A 13 -21.27 21.93 -9.73
N PHE A 14 -20.00 21.83 -9.31
CA PHE A 14 -19.19 20.60 -9.45
C PHE A 14 -18.47 20.29 -8.12
N PRO A 15 -19.17 19.82 -7.08
CA PRO A 15 -18.57 19.49 -5.79
C PRO A 15 -17.43 18.45 -5.90
N ALA A 16 -17.49 17.58 -6.91
CA ALA A 16 -16.46 16.58 -7.19
C ALA A 16 -15.11 17.18 -7.68
N LEU A 17 -15.09 18.44 -8.09
CA LEU A 17 -13.89 19.16 -8.52
C LEU A 17 -13.16 19.87 -7.36
N GLN A 18 -13.60 19.68 -6.12
CA GLN A 18 -12.85 20.19 -4.97
C GLN A 18 -11.53 19.43 -4.82
N ALA A 19 -10.45 20.18 -4.64
CA ALA A 19 -9.15 19.58 -4.36
C ALA A 19 -9.23 18.79 -3.04
N VAL A 20 -9.03 17.49 -3.12
CA VAL A 20 -8.94 16.60 -1.95
C VAL A 20 -7.50 16.65 -1.43
N PRO A 21 -7.25 16.96 -0.15
CA PRO A 21 -5.90 16.99 0.40
C PRO A 21 -5.35 15.56 0.50
N THR A 22 -4.79 15.06 -0.60
CA THR A 22 -4.21 13.71 -0.68
C THR A 22 -2.74 13.77 -0.26
N ARG A 23 -2.32 12.82 0.55
CA ARG A 23 -0.94 12.69 1.01
C ARG A 23 -0.48 11.25 0.95
N PHE A 24 0.76 11.06 0.54
CA PHE A 24 1.49 9.81 0.65
C PHE A 24 2.80 10.07 1.38
N ARG A 25 3.16 9.18 2.28
CA ARG A 25 4.41 9.27 3.03
C ARG A 25 5.07 7.91 3.13
N ALA A 26 6.35 7.84 2.78
CA ALA A 26 7.24 6.76 3.14
C ALA A 26 7.93 7.07 4.47
N TYR A 27 8.02 6.08 5.35
CA TYR A 27 8.61 6.23 6.68
C TYR A 27 9.99 5.59 6.72
N GLN A 28 10.97 6.35 7.19
CA GLN A 28 12.30 5.85 7.43
C GLN A 28 12.30 5.05 8.73
N LEU A 29 12.60 3.76 8.63
CA LEU A 29 12.57 2.84 9.78
C LEU A 29 13.89 2.82 10.55
N GLY A 30 15.02 3.18 9.91
CA GLY A 30 16.37 3.01 10.48
C GLY A 30 16.85 1.56 10.44
N ASN A 31 16.01 0.63 9.97
CA ASN A 31 16.33 -0.79 9.74
C ASN A 31 15.55 -1.29 8.52
N ALA A 32 15.73 -2.57 8.16
CA ALA A 32 15.05 -3.18 7.02
C ALA A 32 13.53 -3.22 7.24
N GLY A 33 12.77 -2.97 6.17
CA GLY A 33 11.32 -3.12 6.11
C GLY A 33 10.60 -1.99 5.40
N ALA A 34 9.31 -2.18 5.19
CA ALA A 34 8.42 -1.30 4.49
C ALA A 34 7.42 -0.59 5.43
N SER A 35 7.22 0.69 5.25
CA SER A 35 6.28 1.46 6.08
C SER A 35 5.83 2.72 5.34
N PHE A 36 4.52 2.82 5.06
CA PHE A 36 3.96 3.96 4.34
C PHE A 36 2.62 4.39 4.94
N SER A 37 2.13 5.54 4.51
CA SER A 37 0.73 5.92 4.69
C SER A 37 0.17 6.62 3.46
N TYR A 38 -1.13 6.45 3.27
CA TYR A 38 -1.91 7.13 2.25
C TYR A 38 -3.13 7.77 2.89
N PHE A 39 -3.31 9.05 2.66
CA PHE A 39 -4.48 9.81 3.09
C PHE A 39 -5.18 10.36 1.85
N ASP A 40 -6.44 10.01 1.67
CA ASP A 40 -7.25 10.41 0.53
C ASP A 40 -8.07 11.70 0.75
N GLY A 41 -7.80 12.40 1.87
CA GLY A 41 -8.57 13.56 2.33
C GLY A 41 -9.67 13.21 3.33
N LYS A 42 -9.98 11.92 3.50
CA LYS A 42 -11.00 11.43 4.42
C LYS A 42 -10.52 10.24 5.25
N THR A 43 -9.86 9.29 4.63
CA THR A 43 -9.43 8.01 5.24
C THR A 43 -7.92 7.98 5.34
N PHE A 44 -7.41 7.70 6.53
CA PHE A 44 -5.99 7.50 6.77
C PHE A 44 -5.67 6.01 6.75
N THR A 45 -4.95 5.56 5.75
CA THR A 45 -4.47 4.19 5.64
C THR A 45 -2.99 4.12 5.99
N LYS A 46 -2.63 3.36 7.01
CA LYS A 46 -1.26 2.92 7.28
C LYS A 46 -1.00 1.66 6.47
N ILE A 47 0.06 1.67 5.68
CA ILE A 47 0.49 0.55 4.87
C ILE A 47 1.70 -0.08 5.55
N GLU A 48 1.66 -1.37 5.76
CA GLU A 48 2.53 -2.23 6.54
C GLU A 48 2.53 -1.97 8.05
N ALA A 49 2.70 -3.04 8.82
CA ALA A 49 2.69 -3.01 10.27
C ALA A 49 4.14 -2.89 10.83
N ARG A 50 4.87 -1.91 10.29
CA ARG A 50 6.22 -1.56 10.73
C ARG A 50 6.22 -0.17 11.39
N LEU A 51 6.84 -0.12 12.57
CA LEU A 51 6.94 1.08 13.38
C LEU A 51 8.17 0.98 14.29
N THR A 52 9.10 1.89 14.14
CA THR A 52 10.34 1.97 14.94
C THR A 52 10.40 3.31 15.68
N ASP A 53 11.34 3.46 16.61
CA ASP A 53 11.55 4.74 17.27
C ASP A 53 11.89 5.85 16.27
N THR A 54 12.57 5.51 15.16
CA THR A 54 12.89 6.45 14.09
C THR A 54 11.64 6.93 13.35
N SER A 55 10.69 6.03 13.05
CA SER A 55 9.51 6.35 12.24
C SER A 55 8.32 6.88 13.04
N ARG A 56 8.26 6.56 14.36
CA ARG A 56 7.12 6.94 15.22
C ARG A 56 6.84 8.44 15.24
N PRO A 57 7.83 9.35 15.42
CA PRO A 57 7.58 10.79 15.38
C PRO A 57 6.96 11.24 14.06
N SER A 58 7.41 10.65 12.95
CA SER A 58 6.89 10.94 11.61
C SER A 58 5.44 10.49 11.42
N LEU A 59 5.05 9.33 11.97
CA LEU A 59 3.67 8.86 11.93
C LEU A 59 2.75 9.76 12.78
N ILE A 60 3.20 10.17 13.98
CA ILE A 60 2.46 11.08 14.85
C ILE A 60 2.21 12.41 14.12
N GLU A 61 3.25 12.97 13.51
CA GLU A 61 3.14 14.22 12.76
C GLU A 61 2.21 14.07 11.55
N GLU A 62 2.26 12.96 10.83
CA GLU A 62 1.40 12.71 9.68
C GLU A 62 -0.07 12.60 10.09
N LEU A 63 -0.37 11.93 11.19
CA LEU A 63 -1.72 11.88 11.76
C LEU A 63 -2.19 13.28 12.19
N ARG A 64 -1.33 14.05 12.87
CA ARG A 64 -1.63 15.43 13.30
C ARG A 64 -1.97 16.34 12.13
N VAL A 65 -1.16 16.32 11.06
CA VAL A 65 -1.37 17.15 9.87
C VAL A 65 -2.71 16.80 9.19
N ASN A 66 -3.05 15.52 9.17
CA ASN A 66 -4.32 15.07 8.61
C ASN A 66 -5.51 15.15 9.58
N LYS A 67 -5.31 15.74 10.76
CA LYS A 67 -6.34 15.87 11.81
C LYS A 67 -6.94 14.52 12.21
N ARG A 68 -6.07 13.50 12.36
CA ARG A 68 -6.43 12.16 12.77
C ARG A 68 -5.84 11.83 14.13
N THR A 69 -6.61 11.14 14.96
CA THR A 69 -6.19 10.62 16.26
C THR A 69 -5.99 9.11 16.24
N ARG A 70 -6.47 8.45 15.17
CA ARG A 70 -6.36 7.00 14.96
C ARG A 70 -6.12 6.68 13.48
N ILE A 71 -5.74 5.46 13.21
CA ILE A 71 -5.65 4.90 11.86
C ILE A 71 -7.04 4.40 11.45
N ASP A 72 -7.53 4.79 10.27
CA ASP A 72 -8.80 4.27 9.77
C ASP A 72 -8.62 2.84 9.22
N THR A 73 -7.57 2.62 8.43
CA THR A 73 -7.23 1.29 7.90
C THR A 73 -5.74 0.98 8.10
N LEU A 74 -5.43 -0.18 8.66
CA LEU A 74 -4.12 -0.79 8.59
C LEU A 74 -4.14 -1.84 7.48
N HIS A 75 -3.30 -1.68 6.46
CA HIS A 75 -3.16 -2.59 5.33
C HIS A 75 -1.80 -3.28 5.36
N ILE A 76 -1.78 -4.60 5.44
CA ILE A 76 -0.58 -5.43 5.52
C ILE A 76 -0.51 -6.29 4.28
N THR A 77 0.60 -6.27 3.55
CA THR A 77 0.74 -6.99 2.28
C THR A 77 1.31 -8.39 2.44
N SER A 78 2.20 -8.61 3.41
CA SER A 78 2.88 -9.87 3.68
C SER A 78 2.98 -10.14 5.18
N TRP A 79 3.15 -11.44 5.56
CA TRP A 79 3.44 -11.84 6.92
C TRP A 79 4.92 -11.77 7.28
N ASP A 80 5.77 -11.42 6.34
CA ASP A 80 7.20 -11.33 6.57
C ASP A 80 7.53 -10.19 7.55
N ARG A 81 8.58 -10.41 8.34
CA ARG A 81 8.89 -9.54 9.47
C ARG A 81 9.17 -8.09 9.08
N ASP A 82 9.63 -7.85 7.88
CA ASP A 82 9.90 -6.51 7.32
C ASP A 82 8.64 -5.81 6.81
N HIS A 83 7.50 -6.50 6.76
CA HIS A 83 6.15 -5.96 6.51
C HIS A 83 5.28 -5.98 7.78
N CYS A 84 5.41 -7.02 8.61
CA CYS A 84 4.60 -7.21 9.80
C CYS A 84 5.45 -7.73 10.98
N ASN A 85 5.92 -6.81 11.81
CA ASN A 85 6.64 -7.16 13.04
C ASN A 85 5.68 -7.21 14.21
N HIS A 86 5.71 -8.30 14.98
CA HIS A 86 4.74 -8.55 16.04
C HIS A 86 4.70 -7.47 17.13
N SER A 87 5.85 -7.03 17.66
CA SER A 87 5.89 -6.01 18.69
C SER A 87 5.43 -4.64 18.18
N GLU A 88 5.83 -4.28 16.97
CA GLU A 88 5.43 -3.03 16.31
C GLU A 88 3.94 -3.04 15.95
N LEU A 89 3.41 -4.19 15.50
CA LEU A 89 1.97 -4.38 15.27
C LEU A 89 1.16 -4.20 16.56
N LEU A 90 1.59 -4.81 17.67
CA LEU A 90 0.91 -4.64 18.95
C LEU A 90 0.83 -3.18 19.37
N GLU A 91 1.93 -2.43 19.21
CA GLU A 91 1.95 -1.00 19.50
C GLU A 91 0.96 -0.23 18.60
N ILE A 92 0.94 -0.52 17.28
CA ILE A 92 0.00 0.09 16.33
C ILE A 92 -1.45 -0.18 16.73
N LEU A 93 -1.78 -1.43 17.06
CA LEU A 93 -3.13 -1.83 17.44
C LEU A 93 -3.59 -1.20 18.76
N GLN A 94 -2.69 -1.00 19.71
CA GLN A 94 -3.00 -0.45 21.03
C GLN A 94 -3.06 1.08 21.04
N THR A 95 -2.15 1.73 20.31
CA THR A 95 -1.99 3.19 20.37
C THR A 95 -2.90 3.90 19.37
N TRP A 96 -2.95 3.44 18.12
CA TRP A 96 -3.72 4.12 17.05
C TRP A 96 -4.99 3.40 16.64
N MET A 97 -5.31 2.29 17.27
CA MET A 97 -6.60 1.59 17.24
C MET A 97 -7.27 1.56 15.85
N PRO A 98 -6.68 0.90 14.83
CA PRO A 98 -7.26 0.83 13.50
C PRO A 98 -8.71 0.33 13.53
N ILE A 99 -9.60 0.99 12.76
CA ILE A 99 -11.00 0.54 12.63
C ILE A 99 -11.06 -0.72 11.77
N ARG A 100 -10.24 -0.76 10.73
CA ARG A 100 -10.14 -1.85 9.77
C ARG A 100 -8.70 -2.34 9.70
N VAL A 101 -8.51 -3.65 9.77
CA VAL A 101 -7.20 -4.29 9.54
C VAL A 101 -7.36 -5.24 8.35
N GLU A 102 -6.71 -4.91 7.25
CA GLU A 102 -6.57 -5.76 6.07
C GLU A 102 -5.23 -6.49 6.17
N TYR A 103 -5.26 -7.82 6.06
CA TYR A 103 -4.09 -8.65 6.25
C TYR A 103 -4.04 -9.80 5.24
N PRO A 104 -2.85 -10.39 4.98
CA PRO A 104 -2.72 -11.49 4.01
C PRO A 104 -3.63 -12.66 4.31
N GLY A 105 -4.32 -13.17 3.31
CA GLY A 105 -5.29 -14.24 3.43
C GLY A 105 -4.71 -15.65 3.36
N TYR A 106 -3.38 -15.81 3.37
CA TYR A 106 -2.69 -17.09 3.46
C TYR A 106 -2.17 -17.36 4.86
N GLU A 107 -1.90 -18.63 5.18
CA GLU A 107 -1.37 -18.99 6.50
C GLU A 107 0.11 -18.61 6.62
N PRO A 108 0.50 -17.86 7.68
CA PRO A 108 1.89 -17.54 7.92
C PRO A 108 2.71 -18.78 8.29
N SER A 109 3.89 -18.91 7.69
CA SER A 109 4.83 -20.00 7.98
C SER A 109 5.73 -19.70 9.18
N THR A 110 6.04 -18.42 9.42
CA THR A 110 6.95 -17.98 10.49
C THR A 110 6.23 -17.78 11.81
N GLU A 111 6.94 -17.97 12.93
CA GLU A 111 6.38 -17.73 14.28
C GLU A 111 5.97 -16.25 14.46
N CYS A 112 6.71 -15.31 13.89
CA CYS A 112 6.35 -13.89 13.91
C CYS A 112 5.02 -13.66 13.18
N GLY A 113 4.85 -14.19 11.98
CA GLY A 113 3.63 -14.06 11.21
C GLY A 113 2.42 -14.70 11.90
N LYS A 114 2.60 -15.89 12.49
CA LYS A 114 1.54 -16.57 13.29
C LYS A 114 1.11 -15.71 14.48
N ALA A 115 2.09 -15.14 15.20
CA ALA A 115 1.80 -14.26 16.34
C ALA A 115 1.07 -12.98 15.88
N CYS A 116 1.45 -12.39 14.75
CA CYS A 116 0.77 -11.24 14.15
C CYS A 116 -0.68 -11.57 13.79
N LYS A 117 -0.95 -12.70 13.13
CA LYS A 117 -2.30 -13.12 12.77
C LYS A 117 -3.19 -13.25 14.01
N VAL A 118 -2.71 -13.98 15.04
CA VAL A 118 -3.43 -14.14 16.31
C VAL A 118 -3.68 -12.80 17.02
N ALA A 119 -2.72 -11.88 16.97
CA ALA A 119 -2.88 -10.55 17.56
C ALA A 119 -3.99 -9.75 16.86
N ILE A 120 -4.05 -9.78 15.53
CA ILE A 120 -5.08 -9.11 14.73
C ILE A 120 -6.47 -9.72 15.04
N GLU A 121 -6.59 -11.04 15.02
CA GLU A 121 -7.85 -11.73 15.31
C GLU A 121 -8.37 -11.38 16.71
N LYS A 122 -7.52 -11.44 17.72
CA LYS A 122 -7.86 -11.04 19.10
C LYS A 122 -8.24 -9.57 19.21
N TYR A 123 -7.53 -8.70 18.49
CA TYR A 123 -7.81 -7.26 18.46
C TYR A 123 -9.19 -6.97 17.87
N CYS A 124 -9.50 -7.57 16.71
CA CYS A 124 -10.78 -7.38 16.03
C CYS A 124 -11.96 -7.99 16.79
N ALA A 125 -11.75 -9.09 17.52
CA ALA A 125 -12.80 -9.73 18.31
C ALA A 125 -13.22 -8.93 19.57
N LYS A 126 -12.37 -8.01 20.07
CA LYS A 126 -12.64 -7.27 21.31
C LYS A 126 -13.72 -6.20 21.19
N VAL A 127 -13.94 -5.63 20.02
CA VAL A 127 -14.83 -4.48 19.80
C VAL A 127 -15.58 -4.66 18.50
N ALA A 128 -16.90 -4.59 18.53
CA ALA A 128 -17.78 -4.88 17.40
C ALA A 128 -17.60 -3.96 16.18
N ASP A 129 -17.09 -2.75 16.37
CA ASP A 129 -16.84 -1.80 15.26
C ASP A 129 -15.50 -2.03 14.54
N ARG A 130 -14.65 -2.94 15.05
CA ARG A 130 -13.37 -3.29 14.44
C ARG A 130 -13.55 -4.40 13.42
N LYS A 131 -12.94 -4.22 12.25
CA LYS A 131 -13.08 -5.17 11.14
C LYS A 131 -11.73 -5.77 10.76
N GLY A 132 -11.56 -7.07 10.98
CA GLY A 132 -10.47 -7.85 10.40
C GLY A 132 -10.89 -8.37 9.03
N VAL A 133 -10.05 -8.17 8.02
CA VAL A 133 -10.31 -8.61 6.65
C VAL A 133 -9.11 -9.36 6.12
N ALA A 134 -9.23 -10.69 6.07
CA ALA A 134 -8.27 -11.52 5.37
C ALA A 134 -8.43 -11.33 3.85
N ILE A 135 -7.38 -10.90 3.19
CA ILE A 135 -7.37 -10.69 1.74
C ILE A 135 -7.14 -12.04 1.07
N THR A 136 -8.21 -12.77 0.86
CA THR A 136 -8.22 -14.09 0.21
C THR A 136 -8.67 -13.96 -1.25
N PRO A 137 -8.41 -14.97 -2.11
CA PRO A 137 -9.01 -15.03 -3.44
C PRO A 137 -10.54 -14.95 -3.43
N THR A 138 -11.19 -15.57 -2.43
CA THR A 138 -12.64 -15.50 -2.25
C THR A 138 -13.11 -14.09 -1.90
N TYR A 139 -12.39 -13.40 -1.01
CA TYR A 139 -12.68 -12.01 -0.70
C TYR A 139 -12.57 -11.13 -1.95
N ILE A 140 -11.48 -11.26 -2.72
CA ILE A 140 -11.30 -10.47 -3.95
C ILE A 140 -12.41 -10.74 -4.97
N LYS A 141 -12.84 -12.00 -5.12
CA LYS A 141 -13.99 -12.35 -5.98
C LYS A 141 -15.31 -11.74 -5.50
N SER A 142 -15.47 -11.52 -4.19
CA SER A 142 -16.66 -10.88 -3.62
C SER A 142 -16.68 -9.36 -3.81
N LEU A 143 -15.52 -8.74 -4.05
CA LEU A 143 -15.45 -7.34 -4.45
C LEU A 143 -16.00 -7.25 -5.85
N ASN A 144 -17.10 -6.57 -6.03
CA ASN A 144 -17.79 -6.48 -7.32
C ASN A 144 -16.83 -6.12 -8.46
N PRO A 145 -16.95 -6.82 -9.61
CA PRO A 145 -16.05 -6.60 -10.73
C PRO A 145 -16.14 -5.17 -11.26
N SER A 146 -15.11 -4.78 -11.95
CA SER A 146 -14.72 -3.50 -12.52
C SER A 146 -15.79 -2.43 -12.81
N ALA A 147 -17.00 -2.79 -13.17
CA ALA A 147 -18.10 -1.86 -13.44
C ALA A 147 -18.56 -1.05 -12.22
N HIS A 148 -18.22 -1.50 -11.00
CA HIS A 148 -18.66 -0.90 -9.75
C HIS A 148 -17.51 -0.33 -8.90
N TYR A 149 -16.27 -0.37 -9.39
CA TYR A 149 -15.14 0.19 -8.64
C TYR A 149 -15.29 1.69 -8.41
N GLY A 150 -15.91 2.41 -9.35
CA GLY A 150 -16.03 3.85 -9.24
C GLY A 150 -14.68 4.47 -8.85
N TYR A 151 -14.67 5.31 -7.81
CA TYR A 151 -13.47 5.90 -7.20
C TYR A 151 -13.00 5.14 -5.95
N ARG A 152 -13.14 3.81 -5.90
CA ARG A 152 -12.70 3.00 -4.76
C ARG A 152 -11.31 2.44 -5.00
N ASP A 153 -10.60 2.17 -3.92
CA ASP A 153 -9.37 1.38 -3.97
C ASP A 153 -9.63 0.00 -4.58
N VAL A 154 -8.66 -0.49 -5.32
CA VAL A 154 -8.75 -1.79 -6.00
C VAL A 154 -7.78 -2.77 -5.34
N VAL A 155 -8.31 -3.84 -4.75
CA VAL A 155 -7.52 -4.99 -4.32
C VAL A 155 -7.47 -5.99 -5.46
N TYR A 156 -6.28 -6.17 -6.02
CA TYR A 156 -6.11 -6.91 -7.26
C TYR A 156 -5.64 -8.36 -7.07
N HIS A 157 -4.76 -8.59 -6.09
CA HIS A 157 -4.12 -9.89 -5.85
C HIS A 157 -4.10 -10.20 -4.34
N PRO A 158 -4.12 -11.47 -3.89
CA PRO A 158 -4.01 -12.72 -4.67
C PRO A 158 -5.33 -13.17 -5.31
N LYS A 159 -5.27 -13.60 -6.58
CA LYS A 159 -6.41 -14.25 -7.27
C LYS A 159 -6.44 -15.76 -7.03
N THR A 160 -5.31 -16.33 -6.76
CA THR A 160 -5.08 -17.71 -6.33
C THR A 160 -3.97 -17.72 -5.31
N LEU A 161 -4.00 -18.64 -4.35
CA LEU A 161 -2.88 -18.86 -3.44
C LEU A 161 -1.91 -19.86 -4.07
N VAL A 162 -0.62 -19.61 -3.89
CA VAL A 162 0.49 -20.44 -4.38
C VAL A 162 1.39 -20.84 -3.22
N GLU A 163 2.30 -21.79 -3.42
CA GLU A 163 3.21 -22.27 -2.39
C GLU A 163 4.22 -21.18 -1.96
N LYS A 164 4.71 -20.38 -2.91
CA LYS A 164 5.65 -19.30 -2.63
C LYS A 164 4.96 -18.15 -1.91
N ALA A 165 5.30 -17.90 -0.65
CA ALA A 165 4.64 -16.94 0.23
C ALA A 165 4.61 -15.51 -0.35
N ASN A 166 5.74 -15.04 -0.93
CA ASN A 166 5.86 -13.71 -1.51
C ASN A 166 4.81 -13.46 -2.61
N ASP A 167 4.56 -14.48 -3.45
CA ASP A 167 3.56 -14.41 -4.51
C ASP A 167 2.10 -14.45 -4.01
N ASN A 168 1.88 -14.53 -2.71
CA ASN A 168 0.59 -14.33 -2.06
C ASN A 168 0.43 -12.92 -1.44
N SER A 169 1.42 -12.06 -1.59
CA SER A 169 1.38 -10.67 -1.12
C SER A 169 0.21 -9.92 -1.74
N THR A 170 -0.39 -9.02 -0.96
CA THR A 170 -1.52 -8.24 -1.46
C THR A 170 -1.06 -7.13 -2.40
N VAL A 171 -1.62 -7.10 -3.61
CA VAL A 171 -1.48 -5.99 -4.55
C VAL A 171 -2.71 -5.10 -4.44
N LYS A 172 -2.49 -3.82 -4.11
CA LYS A 172 -3.57 -2.85 -3.94
C LYS A 172 -3.25 -1.51 -4.60
N LEU A 173 -4.21 -0.99 -5.37
CA LEU A 173 -4.21 0.37 -5.89
C LEU A 173 -5.05 1.27 -4.98
N PHE A 174 -4.39 2.20 -4.31
CA PHE A 174 -5.02 3.28 -3.55
C PHE A 174 -5.35 4.42 -4.51
N ARG A 175 -6.65 4.73 -4.71
CA ARG A 175 -7.10 5.63 -5.78
C ARG A 175 -8.22 6.58 -5.39
N THR A 176 -8.53 6.70 -4.11
CA THR A 176 -9.62 7.54 -3.64
C THR A 176 -9.24 9.01 -3.45
N GLY A 177 -7.96 9.36 -3.63
CA GLY A 177 -7.43 10.72 -3.55
C GLY A 177 -7.20 11.41 -4.89
N CYS A 178 -6.37 12.48 -4.90
CA CYS A 178 -6.01 13.23 -6.12
C CYS A 178 -4.89 12.57 -6.94
N PHE A 179 -4.18 11.62 -6.38
CA PHE A 179 -3.19 10.79 -7.05
C PHE A 179 -3.27 9.36 -6.51
N ASN A 180 -2.80 8.42 -7.29
CA ASN A 180 -2.96 6.99 -7.03
C ASN A 180 -1.62 6.33 -6.70
N VAL A 181 -1.66 5.41 -5.74
CA VAL A 181 -0.48 4.66 -5.30
C VAL A 181 -0.73 3.17 -5.51
N LEU A 182 0.15 2.50 -6.25
CA LEU A 182 0.13 1.04 -6.38
C LEU A 182 1.13 0.44 -5.41
N SER A 183 0.64 -0.37 -4.48
CA SER A 183 1.46 -1.25 -3.63
C SER A 183 1.46 -2.65 -4.20
N LEU A 184 2.65 -3.21 -4.42
CA LEU A 184 2.83 -4.54 -4.98
C LEU A 184 3.19 -5.59 -3.92
N GLY A 185 3.50 -5.17 -2.67
CA GLY A 185 4.05 -6.09 -1.68
C GLY A 185 5.33 -6.76 -2.19
N ASP A 186 5.50 -8.03 -1.92
CA ASP A 186 6.69 -8.79 -2.29
C ASP A 186 6.48 -9.76 -3.47
N VAL A 187 5.48 -9.51 -4.32
CA VAL A 187 5.26 -10.37 -5.49
C VAL A 187 6.47 -10.43 -6.41
N GLU A 188 6.77 -11.63 -6.92
CA GLU A 188 7.97 -11.92 -7.70
C GLU A 188 7.68 -12.66 -9.03
N SER A 189 6.48 -13.22 -9.17
CA SER A 189 6.15 -14.08 -10.32
C SER A 189 5.88 -13.28 -11.58
N GLU A 190 6.51 -13.68 -12.68
CA GLU A 190 6.22 -13.17 -14.03
C GLU A 190 4.74 -13.36 -14.41
N GLY A 191 4.12 -14.45 -13.94
CA GLY A 191 2.68 -14.68 -14.14
C GLY A 191 1.80 -13.61 -13.51
N ILE A 192 2.16 -13.13 -12.31
CA ILE A 192 1.45 -12.02 -11.66
C ILE A 192 1.70 -10.71 -12.42
N ALA A 193 2.93 -10.47 -12.88
CA ALA A 193 3.25 -9.32 -13.72
C ALA A 193 2.41 -9.31 -15.00
N ALA A 194 2.26 -10.44 -15.69
CA ALA A 194 1.43 -10.59 -16.88
C ALA A 194 -0.05 -10.30 -16.60
N LEU A 195 -0.59 -10.80 -15.46
CA LEU A 195 -1.94 -10.49 -15.04
C LEU A 195 -2.13 -9.01 -14.71
N LEU A 196 -1.13 -8.36 -14.12
CA LEU A 196 -1.17 -6.94 -13.80
C LEU A 196 -1.18 -6.08 -15.08
N LYS A 197 -0.37 -6.43 -16.09
CA LYS A 197 -0.40 -5.80 -17.42
C LYS A 197 -1.79 -5.83 -18.07
N ALA A 198 -2.55 -6.90 -17.85
CA ALA A 198 -3.92 -7.00 -18.36
C ALA A 198 -4.94 -6.14 -17.57
N CYS A 199 -4.55 -5.55 -16.46
CA CYS A 199 -5.43 -4.72 -15.62
C CYS A 199 -5.43 -3.26 -16.11
N LYS A 200 -6.39 -2.88 -16.95
CA LYS A 200 -6.48 -1.52 -17.51
C LYS A 200 -6.51 -0.42 -16.44
N THR A 201 -7.16 -0.65 -15.31
CA THR A 201 -7.20 0.32 -14.21
C THR A 201 -5.80 0.55 -13.62
N ALA A 202 -5.05 -0.52 -13.35
CA ALA A 202 -3.68 -0.38 -12.89
C ALA A 202 -2.82 0.35 -13.93
N CYS A 203 -2.88 -0.05 -15.21
CA CYS A 203 -2.03 0.52 -16.25
C CYS A 203 -2.30 2.00 -16.56
N ASN A 204 -3.52 2.48 -16.35
CA ASN A 204 -3.87 3.85 -16.74
C ASN A 204 -3.89 4.86 -15.60
N GLU A 205 -3.85 4.43 -14.36
CA GLU A 205 -4.18 5.30 -13.22
C GLU A 205 -3.06 5.46 -12.19
N ILE A 206 -1.89 4.86 -12.37
CA ILE A 206 -0.81 4.91 -11.38
C ILE A 206 -0.02 6.22 -11.48
N ASP A 207 0.16 6.88 -10.34
CA ASP A 207 1.11 7.98 -10.19
C ASP A 207 2.37 7.53 -9.45
N ILE A 208 2.22 6.78 -8.36
CA ILE A 208 3.30 6.31 -7.50
C ILE A 208 3.29 4.79 -7.44
N LEU A 209 4.44 4.18 -7.65
CA LEU A 209 4.68 2.75 -7.53
C LEU A 209 5.54 2.47 -6.30
N ILE A 210 5.02 1.73 -5.32
CA ILE A 210 5.85 1.10 -4.30
C ILE A 210 6.47 -0.13 -4.95
N LEU A 211 7.80 -0.15 -5.01
CA LEU A 211 8.55 -1.22 -5.70
C LEU A 211 8.26 -2.59 -5.07
N PRO A 212 8.03 -3.62 -5.87
CA PRO A 212 7.84 -4.97 -5.36
C PRO A 212 9.14 -5.48 -4.73
N HIS A 213 8.99 -6.23 -3.66
CA HIS A 213 10.11 -6.90 -2.97
C HIS A 213 11.33 -5.97 -2.82
N HIS A 214 11.07 -4.76 -2.28
CA HIS A 214 12.08 -3.72 -2.03
C HIS A 214 12.92 -3.31 -3.25
N GLY A 215 12.47 -3.60 -4.46
CA GLY A 215 13.22 -3.35 -5.69
C GLY A 215 14.24 -4.43 -6.01
N ALA A 216 13.95 -5.69 -5.65
CA ALA A 216 14.74 -6.86 -6.05
C ALA A 216 14.74 -7.06 -7.57
N ASP A 217 15.87 -7.51 -8.11
CA ASP A 217 15.99 -7.95 -9.50
C ASP A 217 15.66 -9.45 -9.59
N ASN A 218 14.36 -9.76 -9.67
CA ASN A 218 13.82 -11.12 -9.68
C ASN A 218 13.00 -11.44 -10.94
N GLY A 219 13.05 -10.55 -11.95
CA GLY A 219 12.32 -10.70 -13.19
C GLY A 219 10.86 -10.20 -13.18
N PHE A 220 10.32 -9.82 -12.03
CA PHE A 220 8.95 -9.30 -11.95
C PHE A 220 8.82 -7.93 -12.61
N LEU A 221 9.69 -6.99 -12.21
CA LEU A 221 9.65 -5.62 -12.72
C LEU A 221 10.43 -5.52 -14.02
N THR A 222 9.74 -5.69 -15.13
CA THR A 222 10.30 -5.61 -16.48
C THR A 222 10.05 -4.26 -17.13
N GLY A 223 10.80 -3.99 -18.23
CA GLY A 223 10.56 -2.83 -19.07
C GLY A 223 9.15 -2.76 -19.60
N ASP A 224 8.64 -3.88 -20.11
CA ASP A 224 7.28 -3.99 -20.65
C ASP A 224 6.22 -3.68 -19.60
N LEU A 225 6.41 -4.17 -18.35
CA LEU A 225 5.49 -3.87 -17.26
C LEU A 225 5.49 -2.37 -16.94
N LEU A 226 6.66 -1.75 -16.87
CA LEU A 226 6.77 -0.30 -16.60
C LEU A 226 6.21 0.55 -17.73
N ASP A 227 6.36 0.10 -18.99
CA ASP A 227 5.83 0.80 -20.18
C ASP A 227 4.29 0.75 -20.21
N GLU A 228 3.67 -0.24 -19.58
CA GLU A 228 2.22 -0.30 -19.38
C GLU A 228 1.76 0.49 -18.15
N LEU A 229 2.46 0.36 -17.02
CA LEU A 229 2.08 1.01 -15.75
C LEU A 229 2.35 2.52 -15.74
N LYS A 230 3.44 2.97 -16.35
CA LYS A 230 3.87 4.38 -16.50
C LYS A 230 3.84 5.20 -15.22
N PRO A 231 4.35 4.71 -14.08
CA PRO A 231 4.37 5.50 -12.86
C PRO A 231 5.27 6.73 -13.04
N LYS A 232 4.94 7.82 -12.38
CA LYS A 232 5.77 9.05 -12.37
C LYS A 232 6.88 8.97 -11.33
N LEU A 233 6.62 8.24 -10.24
CA LEU A 233 7.52 8.06 -9.12
C LEU A 233 7.52 6.60 -8.68
N ALA A 234 8.70 6.05 -8.45
CA ALA A 234 8.89 4.77 -7.76
C ALA A 234 9.44 5.01 -6.35
N VAL A 235 8.93 4.27 -5.37
CA VAL A 235 9.37 4.36 -3.98
C VAL A 235 9.96 3.03 -3.55
N CYS A 236 11.19 3.06 -3.06
CA CYS A 236 11.89 1.89 -2.57
C CYS A 236 11.83 1.81 -1.05
N ALA A 237 11.36 0.69 -0.51
CA ALA A 237 11.35 0.42 0.92
C ALA A 237 12.63 -0.27 1.39
N ALA A 238 13.79 0.34 1.14
CA ALA A 238 15.06 -0.20 1.56
C ALA A 238 15.91 0.88 2.26
N ASN A 239 16.67 0.50 3.26
CA ASN A 239 17.64 1.37 3.88
C ASN A 239 18.93 1.47 3.02
N ASN A 240 19.65 2.58 3.12
CA ASN A 240 20.83 2.86 2.28
C ASN A 240 21.95 1.80 2.39
N SER A 241 22.05 1.13 3.51
CA SER A 241 23.08 0.12 3.78
C SER A 241 22.50 -1.29 3.87
N ASN A 242 21.48 -1.59 3.04
CA ASN A 242 20.86 -2.90 3.07
C ASN A 242 21.77 -3.98 2.47
N GLN A 243 21.78 -5.15 3.10
CA GLN A 243 22.64 -6.27 2.72
C GLN A 243 22.33 -6.86 1.34
N TYR A 244 21.14 -6.59 0.78
CA TYR A 244 20.69 -7.11 -0.51
C TYR A 244 20.98 -6.15 -1.67
N GLY A 245 21.46 -4.93 -1.40
CA GLY A 245 21.74 -3.90 -2.40
C GLY A 245 20.49 -3.35 -3.09
N HIS A 246 19.33 -3.41 -2.42
CA HIS A 246 18.06 -2.89 -2.98
C HIS A 246 17.98 -1.36 -2.93
N PRO A 247 17.30 -0.73 -3.92
CA PRO A 247 16.86 -1.35 -5.16
C PRO A 247 18.06 -1.78 -5.99
N ALA A 248 17.96 -2.95 -6.60
CA ALA A 248 19.04 -3.52 -7.39
C ALA A 248 19.53 -2.55 -8.49
N PRO A 249 20.83 -2.54 -8.83
CA PRO A 249 21.35 -1.63 -9.86
C PRO A 249 20.62 -1.73 -11.19
N MET A 250 20.23 -2.94 -11.61
CA MET A 250 19.45 -3.16 -12.83
C MET A 250 18.06 -2.50 -12.76
N ILE A 251 17.39 -2.60 -11.60
CA ILE A 251 16.09 -1.96 -11.39
C ILE A 251 16.22 -0.43 -11.42
N ARG A 252 17.26 0.13 -10.80
CA ARG A 252 17.53 1.58 -10.88
C ARG A 252 17.77 2.02 -12.32
N ALA A 253 18.61 1.30 -13.09
CA ALA A 253 18.88 1.59 -14.48
C ALA A 253 17.60 1.49 -15.33
N LEU A 254 16.78 0.48 -15.08
CA LEU A 254 15.52 0.26 -15.77
C LEU A 254 14.52 1.41 -15.54
N LEU A 255 14.39 1.90 -14.31
CA LEU A 255 13.52 3.02 -13.95
C LEU A 255 14.06 4.33 -14.57
N ASN A 256 15.35 4.58 -14.41
CA ASN A 256 16.00 5.79 -14.95
C ASN A 256 15.89 5.88 -16.48
N SER A 257 16.03 4.77 -17.22
CA SER A 257 15.88 4.73 -18.67
C SER A 257 14.49 5.13 -19.16
N ARG A 258 13.50 5.13 -18.28
CA ARG A 258 12.11 5.53 -18.53
C ARG A 258 11.75 6.89 -17.91
N GLY A 259 12.72 7.59 -17.35
CA GLY A 259 12.48 8.86 -16.68
C GLY A 259 11.66 8.75 -15.38
N ILE A 260 11.58 7.54 -14.79
CA ILE A 260 10.87 7.31 -13.53
C ILE A 260 11.82 7.62 -12.37
N HIS A 261 11.48 8.62 -11.58
CA HIS A 261 12.26 8.96 -10.39
C HIS A 261 12.13 7.88 -9.32
N VAL A 262 13.24 7.62 -8.60
CA VAL A 262 13.28 6.69 -7.47
C VAL A 262 13.55 7.46 -6.19
N ALA A 263 12.69 7.29 -5.19
CA ALA A 263 12.79 7.87 -3.85
C ALA A 263 12.97 6.77 -2.78
#